data_b268dd76be1919521c71dc3e21bff463
#
_entry.id   b268dd76be1919521c71dc3e21bff463
#
_cell.length_a   1.000
_cell.length_b   1.000
_cell.length_c   1.000
_cell.angle_alpha   90.00
_cell.angle_beta   90.00
_cell.angle_gamma   90.00
#
_symmetry.space_group_name_H-M   'P 1'
#
loop_
_entity.id
_entity.type
_entity.pdbx_description
1 polymer ?
#
loop_
_entity_poly.entity_id
_entity_poly.type
_entity_poly.pdbx_seq_one_letter_code
_entity_poly.pdbx_strand_id
1 'polypeptide(L)'
;MLSQIGDFVEKCLRWFIVFITNYLPVKVIRDDDGRPFLYRYHLFTLGNDGPGMCIHRFVKSDPDRGYHDHPWKKGLSLILCGGYQERILNKDSPDGYVTYNRSRFTFNYLDGVDTFHRVMIEEGKDAWTLFAFQKRSKTWGMIGLDGVYRPMSTQVMDQDGGWWHHVMKGLGVHSHLNHEGKVIATVDSIIIAEEEKKVLLIKRGKDPYKDHWAFPGGRIEQKDKDMLEAAYRELREETKLSDIELKYFKTVGNNTRDPRGFCITIVFVGRLPKIPEKGVRAGDDAVDYQWFDLNNLPDMAFDHKDILNEIVKN
;
A
#
# COMPACT_ATOMS: atom_id res chain seq x y z
N MET A 1 0.36 -27.38 28.06
CA MET A 1 -0.48 -28.06 27.04
C MET A 1 -1.61 -27.14 26.52
N LEU A 2 -2.48 -26.58 27.35
CA LEU A 2 -3.56 -25.66 26.87
C LEU A 2 -3.04 -24.38 26.18
N SER A 3 -1.95 -23.77 26.66
CA SER A 3 -1.34 -22.62 26.01
C SER A 3 -0.76 -22.94 24.62
N GLN A 4 -0.09 -24.07 24.48
CA GLN A 4 0.48 -24.54 23.21
C GLN A 4 -0.60 -24.84 22.17
N ILE A 5 -1.75 -25.38 22.59
CA ILE A 5 -2.90 -25.58 21.70
C ILE A 5 -3.46 -24.22 21.26
N GLY A 6 -3.57 -23.26 22.20
CA GLY A 6 -4.02 -21.91 21.90
C GLY A 6 -3.13 -21.20 20.88
N ASP A 7 -1.82 -21.33 21.01
CA ASP A 7 -0.84 -20.72 20.09
C ASP A 7 -0.88 -21.38 18.71
N PHE A 8 -1.08 -22.69 18.66
CA PHE A 8 -1.23 -23.41 17.39
C PHE A 8 -2.51 -22.98 16.65
N VAL A 9 -3.64 -22.90 17.37
CA VAL A 9 -4.91 -22.42 16.79
C VAL A 9 -4.77 -20.99 16.26
N GLU A 10 -4.09 -20.12 17.00
CA GLU A 10 -3.85 -18.76 16.52
C GLU A 10 -3.01 -18.73 15.25
N LYS A 11 -1.95 -19.51 15.17
CA LYS A 11 -1.11 -19.60 13.96
C LYS A 11 -1.91 -20.07 12.75
N CYS A 12 -2.74 -21.09 12.90
CA CYS A 12 -3.61 -21.57 11.84
C CYS A 12 -4.64 -20.53 11.40
N LEU A 13 -5.29 -19.86 12.36
CA LEU A 13 -6.26 -18.81 12.09
C LEU A 13 -5.60 -17.61 11.41
N ARG A 14 -4.44 -17.19 11.86
CA ARG A 14 -3.65 -16.11 11.28
C ARG A 14 -3.27 -16.44 9.83
N TRP A 15 -2.79 -17.63 9.57
CA TRP A 15 -2.49 -18.09 8.21
C TRP A 15 -3.73 -18.03 7.30
N PHE A 16 -4.87 -18.52 7.78
CA PHE A 16 -6.13 -18.49 7.03
C PHE A 16 -6.60 -17.05 6.75
N ILE A 17 -6.55 -16.16 7.75
CA ILE A 17 -6.92 -14.74 7.59
C ILE A 17 -6.01 -14.08 6.55
N VAL A 18 -4.70 -14.29 6.64
CA VAL A 18 -3.73 -13.76 5.66
C VAL A 18 -4.05 -14.29 4.26
N PHE A 19 -4.37 -15.57 4.14
CA PHE A 19 -4.72 -16.17 2.85
C PHE A 19 -5.96 -15.50 2.23
N ILE A 20 -7.07 -15.39 2.96
CA ILE A 20 -8.30 -14.77 2.41
C ILE A 20 -8.14 -13.27 2.13
N THR A 21 -7.39 -12.56 2.97
CA THR A 21 -7.20 -11.11 2.80
C THR A 21 -6.33 -10.76 1.59
N ASN A 22 -5.57 -11.71 1.03
CA ASN A 22 -4.89 -11.53 -0.26
C ASN A 22 -5.87 -11.24 -1.43
N TYR A 23 -7.10 -11.69 -1.32
CA TYR A 23 -8.11 -11.56 -2.37
C TYR A 23 -9.13 -10.45 -2.11
N LEU A 24 -9.06 -9.79 -0.96
CA LEU A 24 -9.98 -8.73 -0.58
C LEU A 24 -9.45 -7.34 -0.97
N PRO A 25 -10.36 -6.42 -1.33
CA PRO A 25 -10.01 -5.02 -1.45
C PRO A 25 -9.46 -4.48 -0.13
N VAL A 26 -8.37 -3.73 -0.15
CA VAL A 26 -7.72 -3.21 1.04
C VAL A 26 -7.54 -1.70 0.97
N LYS A 27 -7.89 -1.01 2.06
CA LYS A 27 -7.54 0.39 2.32
C LYS A 27 -6.44 0.42 3.37
N VAL A 28 -5.31 1.03 3.02
CA VAL A 28 -4.20 1.25 3.95
C VAL A 28 -4.34 2.62 4.57
N ILE A 29 -4.45 2.68 5.89
CA ILE A 29 -4.55 3.92 6.65
C ILE A 29 -3.18 4.19 7.27
N ARG A 30 -2.65 5.40 7.01
CA ARG A 30 -1.27 5.78 7.34
C ARG A 30 -1.25 6.86 8.41
N ASP A 31 -0.16 6.89 9.18
CA ASP A 31 0.15 7.97 10.12
C ASP A 31 0.68 9.22 9.36
N ASP A 32 1.03 10.25 10.12
CA ASP A 32 1.51 11.53 9.57
C ASP A 32 2.88 11.41 8.88
N ASP A 33 3.65 10.36 9.20
CA ASP A 33 4.91 10.03 8.54
C ASP A 33 4.70 9.17 7.28
N GLY A 34 3.46 8.88 6.89
CA GLY A 34 3.11 8.03 5.77
C GLY A 34 3.26 6.53 6.05
N ARG A 35 3.51 6.11 7.31
CA ARG A 35 3.66 4.69 7.66
C ARG A 35 2.31 4.05 7.93
N PRO A 36 2.08 2.81 7.45
CA PRO A 36 0.84 2.10 7.74
C PRO A 36 0.67 1.87 9.24
N PHE A 37 -0.51 2.14 9.78
CA PHE A 37 -0.89 1.72 11.13
C PHE A 37 -2.12 0.82 11.14
N LEU A 38 -2.99 0.90 10.11
CA LEU A 38 -4.19 0.07 9.98
C LEU A 38 -4.40 -0.34 8.52
N TYR A 39 -4.57 -1.65 8.30
CA TYR A 39 -5.07 -2.21 7.06
C TYR A 39 -6.53 -2.60 7.25
N ARG A 40 -7.40 -2.13 6.36
CA ARG A 40 -8.84 -2.44 6.35
C ARG A 40 -9.18 -3.21 5.08
N TYR A 41 -9.46 -4.51 5.23
CA TYR A 41 -9.84 -5.40 4.15
C TYR A 41 -11.37 -5.47 4.09
N HIS A 42 -11.95 -5.06 2.97
CA HIS A 42 -13.40 -4.97 2.82
C HIS A 42 -13.97 -6.32 2.41
N LEU A 43 -14.89 -6.85 3.23
CA LEU A 43 -15.66 -8.05 2.91
C LEU A 43 -16.88 -7.66 2.07
N PHE A 44 -17.68 -6.72 2.56
CA PHE A 44 -18.79 -6.11 1.82
C PHE A 44 -19.25 -4.80 2.47
N THR A 45 -19.95 -3.98 1.68
CA THR A 45 -20.70 -2.81 2.15
C THR A 45 -21.95 -2.72 1.31
N LEU A 46 -23.10 -2.50 1.95
CA LEU A 46 -24.40 -2.40 1.28
C LEU A 46 -24.64 -0.96 0.83
N GLY A 47 -24.43 -0.68 -0.46
CA GLY A 47 -24.48 0.67 -1.01
C GLY A 47 -23.27 1.53 -0.58
N ASN A 48 -23.28 2.82 -0.91
CA ASN A 48 -22.11 3.70 -0.69
C ASN A 48 -21.83 4.01 0.79
N ASP A 49 -22.87 4.11 1.61
CA ASP A 49 -22.77 4.46 3.05
C ASP A 49 -23.48 3.44 3.95
N GLY A 50 -23.80 2.26 3.43
CA GLY A 50 -24.59 1.25 4.12
C GLY A 50 -23.81 0.52 5.20
N PRO A 51 -24.50 -0.38 5.94
CA PRO A 51 -23.82 -1.27 6.85
C PRO A 51 -22.85 -2.18 6.09
N GLY A 52 -21.81 -2.60 6.77
CA GLY A 52 -20.78 -3.43 6.15
C GLY A 52 -19.95 -4.20 7.14
N MET A 53 -19.03 -4.96 6.60
CA MET A 53 -18.10 -5.77 7.36
C MET A 53 -16.70 -5.72 6.73
N CYS A 54 -15.69 -5.64 7.56
CA CYS A 54 -14.30 -5.67 7.14
C CYS A 54 -13.42 -6.43 8.14
N ILE A 55 -12.25 -6.84 7.69
CA ILE A 55 -11.18 -7.31 8.56
C ILE A 55 -10.21 -6.14 8.75
N HIS A 56 -9.88 -5.82 9.99
CA HIS A 56 -8.82 -4.89 10.33
C HIS A 56 -7.56 -5.64 10.72
N ARG A 57 -6.42 -5.11 10.31
CA ARG A 57 -5.13 -5.44 10.86
C ARG A 57 -4.47 -4.18 11.38
N PHE A 58 -4.35 -4.07 12.68
CA PHE A 58 -3.59 -3.02 13.33
C PHE A 58 -2.13 -3.49 13.44
N VAL A 59 -1.20 -2.70 12.94
CA VAL A 59 0.25 -3.01 12.95
C VAL A 59 1.05 -2.00 13.77
N LYS A 60 0.41 -0.92 14.17
CA LYS A 60 0.97 0.14 15.00
C LYS A 60 -0.16 0.81 15.78
N SER A 61 0.19 1.45 16.88
CA SER A 61 -0.76 2.30 17.62
C SER A 61 -1.30 3.42 16.74
N ASP A 62 -2.52 3.87 17.04
CA ASP A 62 -3.04 5.10 16.47
C ASP A 62 -2.06 6.25 16.69
N PRO A 63 -1.92 7.16 15.72
CA PRO A 63 -1.04 8.32 15.85
C PRO A 63 -1.31 9.14 17.11
N ASP A 64 -0.26 9.75 17.69
CA ASP A 64 -0.35 10.51 18.93
C ASP A 64 -0.91 11.92 18.74
N ARG A 65 -2.07 12.01 18.09
CA ARG A 65 -2.77 13.28 17.82
C ARG A 65 -4.11 13.40 18.55
N GLY A 66 -4.43 12.44 19.42
CA GLY A 66 -5.65 12.46 20.24
C GLY A 66 -6.50 11.21 20.11
N TYR A 67 -7.79 11.38 20.34
CA TYR A 67 -8.80 10.33 20.32
C TYR A 67 -9.77 10.58 19.17
N HIS A 68 -10.21 9.54 18.47
CA HIS A 68 -11.12 9.64 17.35
C HIS A 68 -12.46 8.95 17.64
N ASP A 69 -13.50 9.43 16.97
CA ASP A 69 -14.80 8.78 16.90
C ASP A 69 -15.01 8.10 15.53
N HIS A 70 -16.23 7.63 15.28
CA HIS A 70 -16.55 6.91 14.06
C HIS A 70 -17.77 7.51 13.33
N PRO A 71 -17.83 7.36 11.99
CA PRO A 71 -18.93 7.89 11.18
C PRO A 71 -20.24 7.09 11.30
N TRP A 72 -20.19 5.86 11.81
CA TRP A 72 -21.35 4.99 12.04
C TRP A 72 -21.81 5.04 13.49
N LYS A 73 -23.10 4.85 13.71
CA LYS A 73 -23.69 4.93 15.05
C LYS A 73 -23.21 3.81 15.96
N LYS A 74 -23.12 2.59 15.41
CA LYS A 74 -22.71 1.40 16.16
C LYS A 74 -21.74 0.56 15.35
N GLY A 75 -20.75 -0.02 16.04
CA GLY A 75 -19.81 -0.98 15.52
C GLY A 75 -19.57 -2.13 16.50
N LEU A 76 -19.26 -3.31 15.97
CA LEU A 76 -18.91 -4.50 16.73
C LEU A 76 -17.61 -5.07 16.18
N SER A 77 -16.62 -5.21 17.02
CA SER A 77 -15.33 -5.82 16.69
C SER A 77 -15.17 -7.13 17.44
N LEU A 78 -14.82 -8.20 16.73
CA LEU A 78 -14.35 -9.46 17.31
C LEU A 78 -12.83 -9.55 17.09
N ILE A 79 -12.07 -9.66 18.16
CA ILE A 79 -10.62 -9.82 18.08
C ILE A 79 -10.31 -11.27 17.67
N LEU A 80 -9.69 -11.47 16.50
CA LEU A 80 -9.40 -12.78 15.92
C LEU A 80 -8.03 -13.30 16.33
N CYS A 81 -6.99 -12.46 16.23
CA CYS A 81 -5.62 -12.81 16.57
C CYS A 81 -4.92 -11.61 17.23
N GLY A 82 -3.93 -11.88 18.06
CA GLY A 82 -3.21 -10.86 18.83
C GLY A 82 -4.11 -10.20 19.86
N GLY A 83 -3.89 -8.91 20.07
CA GLY A 83 -4.66 -8.07 20.99
C GLY A 83 -4.10 -6.66 21.04
N TYR A 84 -4.83 -5.75 21.68
CA TYR A 84 -4.45 -4.36 21.82
C TYR A 84 -5.01 -3.75 23.10
N GLN A 85 -4.45 -2.64 23.51
CA GLN A 85 -5.05 -1.77 24.52
C GLN A 85 -5.92 -0.72 23.82
N GLU A 86 -7.09 -0.48 24.36
CA GLU A 86 -7.97 0.58 23.92
C GLU A 86 -8.13 1.60 25.03
N ARG A 87 -7.79 2.86 24.76
CA ARG A 87 -8.07 3.97 25.64
C ARG A 87 -9.33 4.68 25.18
N ILE A 88 -10.28 4.83 26.08
CA ILE A 88 -11.55 5.54 25.82
C ILE A 88 -11.56 6.79 26.68
N LEU A 89 -11.83 7.95 26.09
CA LEU A 89 -11.98 9.19 26.84
C LEU A 89 -13.09 9.06 27.88
N ASN A 90 -12.75 9.43 29.11
CA ASN A 90 -13.70 9.49 30.22
C ASN A 90 -13.30 10.65 31.13
N LYS A 91 -14.13 11.70 31.14
CA LYS A 91 -13.89 12.91 31.92
C LYS A 91 -13.93 12.68 33.43
N ASP A 92 -14.57 11.61 33.86
CA ASP A 92 -14.71 11.25 35.28
C ASP A 92 -13.51 10.43 35.79
N SER A 93 -12.61 10.02 34.90
CA SER A 93 -11.38 9.31 35.23
C SER A 93 -10.27 10.30 35.61
N PRO A 94 -9.45 10.02 36.66
CA PRO A 94 -8.30 10.87 37.03
C PRO A 94 -7.34 11.17 35.87
N ASP A 95 -7.14 10.19 34.98
CA ASP A 95 -6.25 10.30 33.84
C ASP A 95 -6.96 10.84 32.57
N GLY A 96 -8.26 11.16 32.67
CA GLY A 96 -9.08 11.61 31.55
C GLY A 96 -9.47 10.49 30.57
N TYR A 97 -9.09 9.24 30.83
CA TYR A 97 -9.44 8.06 30.03
C TYR A 97 -9.50 6.79 30.84
N VAL A 98 -10.14 5.75 30.28
CA VAL A 98 -10.12 4.38 30.83
C VAL A 98 -9.45 3.47 29.80
N THR A 99 -8.58 2.56 30.27
CA THR A 99 -7.87 1.60 29.42
C THR A 99 -8.52 0.22 29.51
N TYR A 100 -8.81 -0.37 28.35
CA TYR A 100 -9.31 -1.72 28.22
C TYR A 100 -8.31 -2.60 27.48
N ASN A 101 -8.03 -3.79 28.01
CA ASN A 101 -7.24 -4.81 27.30
C ASN A 101 -8.18 -5.64 26.42
N ARG A 102 -8.01 -5.57 25.11
CA ARG A 102 -8.76 -6.33 24.12
C ARG A 102 -7.94 -7.53 23.70
N SER A 103 -8.34 -8.71 24.17
CA SER A 103 -7.65 -9.96 23.87
C SER A 103 -8.39 -10.80 22.85
N ARG A 104 -7.72 -11.81 22.35
CA ARG A 104 -8.27 -12.77 21.37
C ARG A 104 -9.61 -13.35 21.82
N PHE A 105 -10.54 -13.47 20.86
CA PHE A 105 -11.91 -13.99 21.02
C PHE A 105 -12.81 -13.17 21.95
N THR A 106 -12.43 -11.92 22.23
CA THR A 106 -13.32 -10.99 22.90
C THR A 106 -14.02 -10.07 21.90
N PHE A 107 -15.22 -9.62 22.28
CA PHE A 107 -15.95 -8.63 21.54
C PHE A 107 -15.66 -7.25 22.08
N ASN A 108 -15.56 -6.28 21.17
CA ASN A 108 -15.52 -4.86 21.49
C ASN A 108 -16.71 -4.17 20.80
N TYR A 109 -17.62 -3.64 21.60
CA TYR A 109 -18.76 -2.86 21.11
C TYR A 109 -18.39 -1.37 21.14
N LEU A 110 -18.59 -0.71 19.99
CA LEU A 110 -18.31 0.71 19.82
C LEU A 110 -19.63 1.46 19.59
N ASP A 111 -19.95 2.40 20.48
CA ASP A 111 -20.91 3.45 20.19
C ASP A 111 -20.16 4.58 19.48
N GLY A 112 -20.25 4.61 18.17
CA GLY A 112 -19.41 5.47 17.35
C GLY A 112 -19.76 6.97 17.45
N VAL A 113 -20.92 7.31 18.03
CA VAL A 113 -21.34 8.72 18.13
C VAL A 113 -20.67 9.42 19.32
N ASP A 114 -20.61 8.73 20.46
CA ASP A 114 -20.21 9.34 21.74
C ASP A 114 -18.91 8.77 22.29
N THR A 115 -18.33 7.74 21.65
CA THR A 115 -17.10 7.11 22.10
C THR A 115 -15.91 7.64 21.33
N PHE A 116 -15.07 8.40 22.01
CA PHE A 116 -13.75 8.79 21.52
C PHE A 116 -12.72 7.82 22.09
N HIS A 117 -12.03 7.14 21.19
CA HIS A 117 -11.07 6.12 21.59
C HIS A 117 -9.76 6.19 20.81
N ARG A 118 -8.79 5.41 21.28
CA ARG A 118 -7.48 5.24 20.68
C ARG A 118 -7.01 3.81 20.85
N VAL A 119 -6.50 3.20 19.79
CA VAL A 119 -5.91 1.86 19.81
C VAL A 119 -4.41 1.94 20.04
N MET A 120 -3.93 1.13 20.98
CA MET A 120 -2.52 1.04 21.36
C MET A 120 -2.03 -0.39 21.13
N ILE A 121 -1.04 -0.53 20.24
CA ILE A 121 -0.39 -1.80 19.90
C ILE A 121 1.03 -1.80 20.43
N GLU A 122 1.46 -2.88 21.04
CA GLU A 122 2.84 -3.09 21.45
C GLU A 122 3.75 -3.19 20.22
N GLU A 123 4.91 -2.55 20.27
CA GLU A 123 5.85 -2.53 19.15
C GLU A 123 6.22 -3.95 18.69
N GLY A 124 6.25 -4.18 17.37
CA GLY A 124 6.52 -5.49 16.76
C GLY A 124 5.36 -6.48 16.85
N LYS A 125 4.20 -6.10 17.43
CA LYS A 125 2.99 -6.92 17.46
C LYS A 125 1.93 -6.40 16.47
N ASP A 126 0.96 -7.25 16.18
CA ASP A 126 -0.23 -6.88 15.41
C ASP A 126 -1.50 -7.47 16.04
N ALA A 127 -2.63 -6.88 15.70
CA ALA A 127 -3.94 -7.39 16.07
C ALA A 127 -4.86 -7.46 14.86
N TRP A 128 -5.58 -8.57 14.73
CA TRP A 128 -6.55 -8.79 13.68
C TRP A 128 -7.96 -8.83 14.26
N THR A 129 -8.89 -8.10 13.64
CA THR A 129 -10.28 -8.06 14.09
C THR A 129 -11.24 -8.22 12.92
N LEU A 130 -12.37 -8.87 13.17
CA LEU A 130 -13.52 -8.82 12.30
C LEU A 130 -14.43 -7.69 12.79
N PHE A 131 -14.69 -6.71 11.94
CA PHE A 131 -15.42 -5.51 12.30
C PHE A 131 -16.67 -5.35 11.46
N ALA A 132 -17.81 -5.30 12.14
CA ALA A 132 -19.12 -5.01 11.55
C ALA A 132 -19.58 -3.62 11.99
N PHE A 133 -20.16 -2.85 11.07
CA PHE A 133 -20.61 -1.47 11.32
C PHE A 133 -21.95 -1.19 10.67
N GLN A 134 -22.70 -0.29 11.30
CA GLN A 134 -23.97 0.20 10.78
C GLN A 134 -23.79 1.22 9.66
N LYS A 135 -24.89 1.66 9.06
CA LYS A 135 -24.89 2.76 8.09
C LYS A 135 -24.23 4.01 8.68
N ARG A 136 -23.50 4.71 7.83
CA ARG A 136 -22.90 6.01 8.16
C ARG A 136 -24.00 7.01 8.55
N SER A 137 -23.80 7.72 9.66
CA SER A 137 -24.77 8.67 10.21
C SER A 137 -24.20 10.08 10.40
N LYS A 138 -22.88 10.23 10.37
CA LYS A 138 -22.18 11.52 10.55
C LYS A 138 -20.79 11.50 9.90
N THR A 139 -20.11 12.62 9.91
CA THR A 139 -18.66 12.67 9.71
C THR A 139 -17.96 12.25 11.00
N TRP A 140 -16.82 11.59 10.89
CA TRP A 140 -15.99 11.31 12.06
C TRP A 140 -15.13 12.52 12.43
N GLY A 141 -14.59 12.54 13.64
CA GLY A 141 -13.73 13.61 14.10
C GLY A 141 -12.73 13.15 15.15
N MET A 142 -11.92 14.08 15.59
CA MET A 142 -10.89 13.86 16.59
C MET A 142 -10.99 14.90 17.72
N ILE A 143 -10.75 14.47 18.94
CA ILE A 143 -10.41 15.35 20.07
C ILE A 143 -8.89 15.30 20.20
N GLY A 144 -8.24 16.43 19.92
CA GLY A 144 -6.80 16.58 20.06
C GLY A 144 -6.35 16.54 21.54
N LEU A 145 -5.02 16.52 21.77
CA LEU A 145 -4.45 16.60 23.11
C LEU A 145 -4.78 17.92 23.82
N ASP A 146 -5.18 18.94 23.07
CA ASP A 146 -5.68 20.23 23.56
C ASP A 146 -7.17 20.19 23.98
N GLY A 147 -7.82 19.03 23.87
CA GLY A 147 -9.24 18.83 24.19
C GLY A 147 -10.22 19.41 23.17
N VAL A 148 -9.74 19.94 22.03
CA VAL A 148 -10.58 20.56 21.01
C VAL A 148 -11.05 19.52 20.00
N TYR A 149 -12.37 19.43 19.78
CA TYR A 149 -12.96 18.60 18.74
C TYR A 149 -12.72 19.21 17.35
N ARG A 150 -12.23 18.40 16.43
CA ARG A 150 -12.02 18.75 15.03
C ARG A 150 -12.76 17.73 14.14
N PRO A 151 -13.80 18.16 13.40
CA PRO A 151 -14.39 17.29 12.40
C PRO A 151 -13.38 17.03 11.29
N MET A 152 -13.16 15.76 10.98
CA MET A 152 -12.29 15.36 9.86
C MET A 152 -13.15 15.35 8.60
N SER A 153 -12.84 16.26 7.68
CA SER A 153 -13.56 16.30 6.40
C SER A 153 -13.26 15.01 5.62
N THR A 154 -14.29 14.39 5.09
CA THR A 154 -14.19 13.25 4.18
C THR A 154 -13.42 13.61 2.90
N GLN A 155 -13.32 14.88 2.55
CA GLN A 155 -12.58 15.37 1.39
C GLN A 155 -11.09 15.02 1.41
N VAL A 156 -10.46 14.88 2.58
CA VAL A 156 -9.06 14.42 2.68
C VAL A 156 -8.95 12.91 2.40
N MET A 157 -10.04 12.16 2.53
CA MET A 157 -10.09 10.72 2.25
C MET A 157 -10.78 10.37 0.92
N ASP A 158 -11.57 11.28 0.35
CA ASP A 158 -12.39 11.07 -0.85
C ASP A 158 -11.94 11.94 -2.04
N GLN A 159 -10.71 12.42 -2.05
CA GLN A 159 -10.18 13.11 -3.24
C GLN A 159 -10.12 12.21 -4.48
N ASP A 160 -10.19 10.89 -4.26
CA ASP A 160 -10.36 9.90 -5.34
C ASP A 160 -11.80 9.41 -5.32
N GLY A 161 -12.70 10.12 -6.02
CA GLY A 161 -14.11 9.73 -6.17
C GLY A 161 -14.25 8.26 -6.57
N GLY A 162 -14.64 7.42 -5.62
CA GLY A 162 -14.75 5.97 -5.81
C GLY A 162 -13.46 5.21 -5.53
N TRP A 163 -12.82 5.49 -4.41
CA TRP A 163 -11.58 4.82 -3.95
C TRP A 163 -11.60 3.28 -4.07
N TRP A 164 -12.77 2.63 -4.04
CA TRP A 164 -12.92 1.19 -4.27
C TRP A 164 -12.60 0.74 -5.70
N HIS A 165 -12.60 1.63 -6.69
CA HIS A 165 -12.18 1.30 -8.05
C HIS A 165 -10.66 1.22 -8.21
N HIS A 166 -9.92 1.83 -7.30
CA HIS A 166 -8.46 1.84 -7.28
C HIS A 166 -7.86 1.02 -6.13
N VAL A 167 -8.68 0.25 -5.42
CA VAL A 167 -8.21 -0.53 -4.27
C VAL A 167 -7.42 -1.73 -4.76
N MET A 168 -6.16 -1.77 -4.36
CA MET A 168 -5.34 -2.96 -4.55
C MET A 168 -5.97 -4.16 -3.83
N LYS A 169 -5.99 -5.31 -4.49
CA LYS A 169 -6.26 -6.58 -3.80
C LYS A 169 -5.14 -6.82 -2.79
N GLY A 170 -5.46 -7.50 -1.68
CA GLY A 170 -4.53 -7.77 -0.58
C GLY A 170 -3.24 -8.49 -0.96
N LEU A 171 -3.16 -9.10 -2.16
CA LEU A 171 -1.98 -9.77 -2.69
C LEU A 171 -0.68 -8.95 -2.63
N GLY A 172 -0.76 -7.62 -2.84
CA GLY A 172 0.40 -6.74 -2.74
C GLY A 172 0.75 -6.35 -1.30
N VAL A 173 -0.21 -6.39 -0.40
CA VAL A 173 -0.06 -5.85 0.96
C VAL A 173 0.66 -6.82 1.88
N HIS A 174 0.41 -8.12 1.78
CA HIS A 174 1.06 -9.12 2.63
C HIS A 174 2.53 -9.36 2.29
N SER A 175 2.96 -9.06 1.06
CA SER A 175 4.38 -9.13 0.70
C SER A 175 5.23 -8.13 1.49
N HIS A 176 4.63 -7.04 2.00
CA HIS A 176 5.32 -6.05 2.84
C HIS A 176 5.48 -6.48 4.30
N LEU A 177 4.61 -7.37 4.77
CA LEU A 177 4.57 -7.79 6.17
C LEU A 177 5.70 -8.75 6.53
N ASN A 178 6.30 -9.38 5.52
CA ASN A 178 7.52 -10.20 5.66
C ASN A 178 8.81 -9.38 5.47
N HIS A 179 8.69 -8.06 5.31
CA HIS A 179 9.81 -7.17 4.99
C HIS A 179 9.97 -6.02 6.00
N GLU A 180 9.77 -6.29 7.30
CA GLU A 180 10.20 -5.35 8.34
C GLU A 180 11.67 -5.03 8.13
N GLY A 181 11.94 -3.79 7.74
CA GLY A 181 13.30 -3.29 7.49
C GLY A 181 13.93 -3.64 6.14
N LYS A 182 13.26 -4.33 5.22
CA LYS A 182 13.82 -4.60 3.89
C LYS A 182 13.41 -3.53 2.89
N VAL A 183 14.41 -2.84 2.38
CA VAL A 183 14.27 -1.93 1.24
C VAL A 183 14.11 -2.76 -0.03
N ILE A 184 13.09 -2.45 -0.85
CA ILE A 184 12.95 -3.04 -2.18
C ILE A 184 13.93 -2.32 -3.10
N ALA A 185 14.91 -3.02 -3.61
CA ALA A 185 15.85 -2.49 -4.58
C ALA A 185 15.46 -2.93 -5.99
N THR A 186 15.27 -1.96 -6.88
CA THR A 186 14.89 -2.17 -8.27
C THR A 186 15.82 -1.43 -9.21
N VAL A 187 15.75 -1.78 -10.47
CA VAL A 187 16.35 -1.04 -11.58
C VAL A 187 15.28 -0.70 -12.60
N ASP A 188 15.38 0.46 -13.23
CA ASP A 188 14.51 0.88 -14.32
C ASP A 188 15.37 1.38 -15.50
N SER A 189 15.00 1.00 -16.73
CA SER A 189 15.72 1.36 -17.94
C SER A 189 14.85 2.24 -18.83
N ILE A 190 15.28 3.48 -19.05
CA ILE A 190 14.60 4.45 -19.94
C ILE A 190 15.28 4.41 -21.28
N ILE A 191 14.59 3.88 -22.29
CA ILE A 191 15.11 3.74 -23.64
C ILE A 191 14.46 4.77 -24.56
N ILE A 192 15.28 5.66 -25.12
CA ILE A 192 14.82 6.78 -25.96
C ILE A 192 15.33 6.59 -27.39
N ALA A 193 14.44 6.65 -28.38
CA ALA A 193 14.73 6.77 -29.79
C ALA A 193 14.75 8.27 -30.13
N GLU A 194 15.94 8.79 -30.46
CA GLU A 194 16.17 10.24 -30.55
C GLU A 194 15.54 10.88 -31.79
N GLU A 195 15.64 10.22 -32.96
CA GLU A 195 15.08 10.74 -34.19
C GLU A 195 13.56 10.85 -34.13
N GLU A 196 12.88 9.82 -33.61
CA GLU A 196 11.42 9.78 -33.49
C GLU A 196 10.90 10.47 -32.22
N LYS A 197 11.78 10.88 -31.31
CA LYS A 197 11.42 11.44 -30.00
C LYS A 197 10.45 10.55 -29.20
N LYS A 198 10.76 9.26 -29.14
CA LYS A 198 9.92 8.27 -28.47
C LYS A 198 10.64 7.55 -27.35
N VAL A 199 9.88 7.10 -26.38
CA VAL A 199 10.33 6.27 -25.26
C VAL A 199 9.68 4.89 -25.34
N LEU A 200 10.46 3.85 -25.06
CA LEU A 200 9.96 2.47 -24.95
C LEU A 200 9.34 2.26 -23.58
N LEU A 201 8.09 1.83 -23.55
CA LEU A 201 7.39 1.41 -22.35
C LEU A 201 6.86 -0.01 -22.50
N ILE A 202 6.78 -0.70 -21.38
CA ILE A 202 6.13 -2.01 -21.27
C ILE A 202 4.80 -1.87 -20.57
N LYS A 203 3.83 -2.74 -20.89
CA LYS A 203 2.56 -2.82 -20.18
C LYS A 203 2.65 -3.85 -19.06
N ARG A 204 2.38 -3.44 -17.85
CA ARG A 204 2.49 -4.29 -16.67
C ARG A 204 1.43 -5.38 -16.66
N GLY A 205 1.84 -6.64 -16.47
CA GLY A 205 0.94 -7.80 -16.36
C GLY A 205 0.45 -8.09 -14.94
N LYS A 206 1.09 -7.51 -13.91
CA LYS A 206 0.86 -7.83 -12.50
C LYS A 206 0.67 -6.57 -11.64
N ASP A 207 -0.05 -6.73 -10.52
CA ASP A 207 -0.15 -5.70 -9.48
C ASP A 207 1.19 -5.45 -8.75
N PRO A 208 1.44 -4.23 -8.25
CA PRO A 208 0.61 -3.03 -8.36
C PRO A 208 0.68 -2.42 -9.76
N TYR A 209 -0.32 -1.61 -10.12
CA TYR A 209 -0.43 -0.92 -11.42
C TYR A 209 -0.55 -1.87 -12.61
N LYS A 210 -1.26 -2.98 -12.47
CA LYS A 210 -1.59 -3.84 -13.61
C LYS A 210 -2.26 -3.03 -14.71
N ASP A 211 -1.91 -3.34 -15.96
CA ASP A 211 -2.39 -2.68 -17.19
C ASP A 211 -1.91 -1.24 -17.40
N HIS A 212 -1.09 -0.67 -16.50
CA HIS A 212 -0.41 0.62 -16.70
C HIS A 212 0.92 0.42 -17.45
N TRP A 213 1.40 1.50 -18.05
CA TRP A 213 2.69 1.53 -18.74
C TRP A 213 3.83 1.88 -17.78
N ALA A 214 4.97 1.25 -17.96
CA ALA A 214 6.14 1.43 -17.11
C ALA A 214 7.44 1.38 -17.92
N PHE A 215 8.54 1.82 -17.34
CA PHE A 215 9.85 1.50 -17.89
C PHE A 215 10.11 0.00 -17.78
N PRO A 216 10.85 -0.61 -18.72
CA PRO A 216 11.45 -1.91 -18.50
C PRO A 216 12.29 -1.92 -17.23
N GLY A 217 12.05 -2.90 -16.34
CA GLY A 217 12.76 -2.95 -15.07
C GLY A 217 12.12 -3.88 -14.05
N GLY A 218 12.87 -4.17 -12.99
CA GLY A 218 12.44 -5.08 -11.96
C GLY A 218 13.37 -5.14 -10.76
N ARG A 219 13.29 -6.20 -9.97
CA ARG A 219 14.08 -6.36 -8.75
C ARG A 219 15.51 -6.75 -9.07
N ILE A 220 16.45 -6.22 -8.29
CA ILE A 220 17.81 -6.73 -8.25
C ILE A 220 17.80 -8.11 -7.59
N GLU A 221 18.34 -9.11 -8.25
CA GLU A 221 18.43 -10.48 -7.77
C GLU A 221 19.84 -10.82 -7.28
N GLN A 222 19.98 -11.84 -6.44
CA GLN A 222 21.27 -12.26 -5.93
C GLN A 222 22.23 -12.78 -7.02
N LYS A 223 21.69 -13.20 -8.16
CA LYS A 223 22.50 -13.67 -9.30
C LYS A 223 23.12 -12.51 -10.10
N ASP A 224 22.59 -11.29 -9.95
CA ASP A 224 23.09 -10.12 -10.67
C ASP A 224 24.41 -9.68 -10.04
N LYS A 225 25.42 -9.52 -10.85
CA LYS A 225 26.76 -9.11 -10.41
C LYS A 225 26.76 -7.69 -9.85
N ASP A 226 26.00 -6.82 -10.47
CA ASP A 226 25.81 -5.43 -10.10
C ASP A 226 24.46 -4.88 -10.62
N MET A 227 24.18 -3.63 -10.30
CA MET A 227 22.91 -2.97 -10.67
C MET A 227 22.78 -2.77 -12.19
N LEU A 228 23.88 -2.59 -12.89
CA LEU A 228 23.87 -2.44 -14.35
C LEU A 228 23.57 -3.77 -15.03
N GLU A 229 24.09 -4.88 -14.53
CA GLU A 229 23.74 -6.22 -15.01
C GLU A 229 22.26 -6.54 -14.77
N ALA A 230 21.73 -6.18 -13.60
CA ALA A 230 20.29 -6.29 -13.32
C ALA A 230 19.46 -5.52 -14.34
N ALA A 231 19.83 -4.28 -14.67
CA ALA A 231 19.15 -3.46 -15.67
C ALA A 231 19.18 -4.10 -17.07
N TYR A 232 20.32 -4.62 -17.48
CA TYR A 232 20.45 -5.35 -18.75
C TYR A 232 19.65 -6.66 -18.77
N ARG A 233 19.59 -7.38 -17.65
CA ARG A 233 18.81 -8.62 -17.53
C ARG A 233 17.31 -8.32 -17.69
N GLU A 234 16.76 -7.40 -16.90
CA GLU A 234 15.36 -7.00 -16.96
C GLU A 234 15.00 -6.46 -18.36
N LEU A 235 15.82 -5.58 -18.93
CA LEU A 235 15.61 -5.05 -20.26
C LEU A 235 15.51 -6.17 -21.30
N ARG A 236 16.42 -7.16 -21.26
CA ARG A 236 16.38 -8.31 -22.17
C ARG A 236 15.18 -9.23 -21.92
N GLU A 237 14.85 -9.48 -20.67
CA GLU A 237 13.73 -10.34 -20.31
C GLU A 237 12.42 -9.76 -20.81
N GLU A 238 12.18 -8.46 -20.63
CA GLU A 238 10.92 -7.80 -20.96
C GLU A 238 10.81 -7.29 -22.41
N THR A 239 11.93 -6.95 -23.05
CA THR A 239 11.90 -6.30 -24.38
C THR A 239 12.72 -7.01 -25.45
N LYS A 240 13.59 -7.95 -25.10
CA LYS A 240 14.55 -8.62 -25.97
C LYS A 240 15.64 -7.68 -26.55
N LEU A 241 15.74 -6.43 -26.10
CA LEU A 241 16.82 -5.54 -26.46
C LEU A 241 18.11 -5.93 -25.75
N SER A 242 19.24 -6.00 -26.48
CA SER A 242 20.55 -6.36 -25.94
C SER A 242 21.67 -5.36 -26.28
N ASP A 243 21.59 -4.78 -27.49
CA ASP A 243 22.70 -3.97 -28.04
C ASP A 243 22.48 -2.47 -27.81
N ILE A 244 22.44 -2.08 -26.54
CA ILE A 244 22.26 -0.70 -26.12
C ILE A 244 23.14 -0.38 -24.92
N GLU A 245 23.85 0.75 -24.96
CA GLU A 245 24.62 1.23 -23.82
C GLU A 245 23.68 1.90 -22.79
N LEU A 246 23.64 1.36 -21.56
CA LEU A 246 22.90 1.95 -20.46
C LEU A 246 23.86 2.79 -19.59
N LYS A 247 23.47 4.06 -19.35
CA LYS A 247 24.21 4.98 -18.49
C LYS A 247 23.39 5.30 -17.25
N TYR A 248 24.04 5.29 -16.09
CA TYR A 248 23.40 5.72 -14.85
C TYR A 248 22.85 7.14 -14.97
N PHE A 249 21.64 7.34 -14.58
CA PHE A 249 20.99 8.66 -14.54
C PHE A 249 20.82 9.16 -13.12
N LYS A 250 20.06 8.45 -12.29
CA LYS A 250 19.79 8.82 -10.89
C LYS A 250 19.31 7.64 -10.08
N THR A 251 19.31 7.81 -8.76
CA THR A 251 18.65 6.91 -7.83
C THR A 251 17.46 7.65 -7.20
N VAL A 252 16.29 7.03 -7.20
CA VAL A 252 15.07 7.54 -6.59
C VAL A 252 14.60 6.56 -5.53
N GLY A 253 14.31 7.04 -4.33
CA GLY A 253 13.85 6.16 -3.26
C GLY A 253 13.08 6.90 -2.19
N ASN A 254 11.90 6.38 -1.86
CA ASN A 254 11.10 6.83 -0.73
C ASN A 254 10.04 5.75 -0.41
N ASN A 255 9.22 6.01 0.61
CA ASN A 255 8.17 5.10 1.07
C ASN A 255 6.80 5.35 0.42
N THR A 256 6.70 6.25 -0.55
CA THR A 256 5.43 6.63 -1.20
C THR A 256 5.40 6.30 -2.68
N ARG A 257 6.56 6.14 -3.33
CA ARG A 257 6.64 5.85 -4.78
C ARG A 257 6.10 4.47 -5.16
N ASP A 258 6.19 3.52 -4.26
CA ASP A 258 5.71 2.15 -4.46
C ASP A 258 4.77 1.77 -3.32
N PRO A 259 3.53 1.35 -3.61
CA PRO A 259 2.58 0.97 -2.56
C PRO A 259 3.03 -0.25 -1.75
N ARG A 260 4.03 -0.99 -2.22
CA ARG A 260 4.58 -2.17 -1.52
C ARG A 260 5.52 -1.82 -0.37
N GLY A 261 6.01 -0.60 -0.23
CA GLY A 261 6.86 -0.13 0.87
C GLY A 261 8.00 0.75 0.40
N PHE A 262 9.06 0.88 1.24
CA PHE A 262 10.22 1.67 0.86
C PHE A 262 10.92 1.03 -0.33
N CYS A 263 10.86 1.70 -1.46
CA CYS A 263 11.45 1.22 -2.70
C CYS A 263 12.52 2.20 -3.19
N ILE A 264 13.68 1.66 -3.55
CA ILE A 264 14.74 2.39 -4.24
C ILE A 264 14.84 1.83 -5.65
N THR A 265 14.81 2.70 -6.65
CA THR A 265 15.16 2.32 -8.01
C THR A 265 16.43 3.04 -8.46
N ILE A 266 17.27 2.31 -9.14
CA ILE A 266 18.43 2.84 -9.85
C ILE A 266 18.02 2.96 -11.32
N VAL A 267 17.98 4.21 -11.81
CA VAL A 267 17.52 4.54 -13.16
C VAL A 267 18.70 4.63 -14.11
N PHE A 268 18.62 3.87 -15.18
CA PHE A 268 19.55 3.92 -16.30
C PHE A 268 18.86 4.49 -17.55
N VAL A 269 19.62 5.17 -18.41
CA VAL A 269 19.15 5.71 -19.69
C VAL A 269 19.96 5.10 -20.81
N GLY A 270 19.26 4.56 -21.80
CA GLY A 270 19.81 4.14 -23.07
C GLY A 270 19.24 5.00 -24.20
N ARG A 271 20.12 5.44 -25.11
CA ARG A 271 19.73 6.25 -26.26
C ARG A 271 20.03 5.51 -27.54
N LEU A 272 19.05 5.43 -28.42
CA LEU A 272 19.16 4.86 -29.75
C LEU A 272 18.99 5.98 -30.77
N PRO A 273 19.73 5.98 -31.88
CA PRO A 273 19.50 6.94 -32.97
C PRO A 273 18.07 6.84 -33.47
N LYS A 274 17.56 5.62 -33.67
CA LYS A 274 16.20 5.34 -34.15
C LYS A 274 15.65 4.04 -33.58
N ILE A 275 14.34 3.85 -33.71
CA ILE A 275 13.65 2.62 -33.31
C ILE A 275 14.22 1.43 -34.11
N PRO A 276 14.66 0.35 -33.42
CA PRO A 276 15.17 -0.84 -34.12
C PRO A 276 14.11 -1.51 -34.99
N GLU A 277 14.45 -1.83 -36.25
CA GLU A 277 13.55 -2.54 -37.16
C GLU A 277 13.21 -3.97 -36.70
N LYS A 278 14.12 -4.60 -35.93
CA LYS A 278 13.96 -5.94 -35.40
C LYS A 278 14.45 -5.95 -33.96
N GLY A 279 13.78 -6.70 -33.06
CA GLY A 279 14.35 -7.00 -31.76
C GLY A 279 13.46 -6.75 -30.54
N VAL A 280 12.45 -5.91 -30.63
CA VAL A 280 11.55 -5.68 -29.49
C VAL A 280 10.41 -6.72 -29.52
N ARG A 281 10.24 -7.46 -28.42
CA ARG A 281 9.10 -8.37 -28.21
C ARG A 281 8.77 -8.37 -26.73
N ALA A 282 7.48 -8.39 -26.38
CA ALA A 282 7.06 -8.55 -24.99
C ALA A 282 7.60 -9.87 -24.41
N GLY A 283 8.18 -9.81 -23.24
CA GLY A 283 8.73 -10.96 -22.51
C GLY A 283 7.82 -11.44 -21.39
N ASP A 284 8.33 -12.32 -20.53
CA ASP A 284 7.55 -13.12 -19.56
C ASP A 284 6.60 -12.37 -18.64
N ASP A 285 6.92 -11.16 -18.18
CA ASP A 285 6.10 -10.35 -17.27
C ASP A 285 5.47 -9.12 -17.93
N ALA A 286 5.90 -8.78 -19.16
CA ALA A 286 5.32 -7.72 -19.97
C ALA A 286 4.21 -8.29 -20.89
N VAL A 287 2.99 -7.79 -20.72
CA VAL A 287 1.85 -8.19 -21.58
C VAL A 287 1.97 -7.59 -22.98
N ASP A 288 2.59 -6.41 -23.07
CA ASP A 288 2.76 -5.64 -24.29
C ASP A 288 3.92 -4.66 -24.16
N TYR A 289 4.40 -4.11 -25.28
CA TYR A 289 5.37 -3.02 -25.31
C TYR A 289 4.99 -2.04 -26.42
N GLN A 290 5.33 -0.77 -26.23
CA GLN A 290 5.07 0.26 -27.24
C GLN A 290 6.05 1.43 -27.14
N TRP A 291 6.34 2.06 -28.28
CA TRP A 291 7.07 3.31 -28.36
C TRP A 291 6.10 4.50 -28.33
N PHE A 292 6.17 5.31 -27.27
CA PHE A 292 5.31 6.47 -27.06
C PHE A 292 6.05 7.76 -27.36
N ASP A 293 5.36 8.73 -27.94
CA ASP A 293 5.87 10.08 -28.14
C ASP A 293 6.14 10.73 -26.77
N LEU A 294 7.31 11.36 -26.61
CA LEU A 294 7.71 12.02 -25.36
C LEU A 294 6.77 13.18 -24.98
N ASN A 295 6.04 13.75 -25.95
CA ASN A 295 5.06 14.81 -25.71
C ASN A 295 3.64 14.26 -25.46
N ASN A 296 3.39 12.97 -25.67
CA ASN A 296 2.07 12.35 -25.51
C ASN A 296 2.20 10.99 -24.82
N LEU A 297 2.46 11.03 -23.53
CA LEU A 297 2.67 9.83 -22.70
C LEU A 297 1.34 9.26 -22.22
N PRO A 298 1.21 7.93 -22.15
CA PRO A 298 0.06 7.25 -21.56
C PRO A 298 0.03 7.39 -20.05
N ASP A 299 -0.96 6.78 -19.39
CA ASP A 299 -0.97 6.59 -17.95
C ASP A 299 0.15 5.65 -17.54
N MET A 300 1.08 6.18 -16.76
CA MET A 300 2.27 5.47 -16.30
C MET A 300 2.15 5.02 -14.86
N ALA A 301 2.74 3.87 -14.57
CA ALA A 301 2.85 3.33 -13.23
C ALA A 301 3.85 4.13 -12.36
N PHE A 302 3.65 4.10 -11.06
CA PHE A 302 4.55 4.70 -10.07
C PHE A 302 4.81 6.20 -10.33
N ASP A 303 6.06 6.61 -10.14
CA ASP A 303 6.60 7.95 -10.42
C ASP A 303 7.34 8.03 -11.77
N HIS A 304 7.14 7.05 -12.66
CA HIS A 304 7.88 6.95 -13.91
C HIS A 304 7.68 8.16 -14.82
N LYS A 305 6.47 8.75 -14.84
CA LYS A 305 6.20 9.96 -15.62
C LYS A 305 7.02 11.16 -15.12
N ASP A 306 7.15 11.29 -13.80
CA ASP A 306 7.92 12.39 -13.21
C ASP A 306 9.41 12.24 -13.50
N ILE A 307 9.94 11.01 -13.39
CA ILE A 307 11.34 10.70 -13.72
C ILE A 307 11.64 10.99 -15.20
N LEU A 308 10.73 10.61 -16.11
CA LEU A 308 10.90 10.88 -17.55
C LEU A 308 10.91 12.37 -17.86
N ASN A 309 10.02 13.14 -17.23
CA ASN A 309 9.94 14.59 -17.41
C ASN A 309 11.25 15.31 -17.03
N GLU A 310 12.01 14.79 -16.07
CA GLU A 310 13.32 15.34 -15.73
C GLU A 310 14.36 15.15 -16.85
N ILE A 311 14.30 14.01 -17.56
CA ILE A 311 15.23 13.72 -18.66
C ILE A 311 14.91 14.59 -19.89
N VAL A 312 13.63 14.83 -20.17
CA VAL A 312 13.21 15.60 -21.35
C VAL A 312 13.47 17.08 -21.19
N LYS A 313 13.55 17.59 -19.93
CA LYS A 313 13.85 19.01 -19.62
C LYS A 313 15.34 19.35 -19.62
N ASN A 314 16.21 18.35 -19.53
CA ASN A 314 17.69 18.50 -19.57
C ASN A 314 18.23 18.14 -20.96
#